data_45746be0ae3e729a43aade2a0fd09ff6
#
_entry.id   45746be0ae3e729a43aade2a0fd09ff6
#
_cell.length_a   1.000
_cell.length_b   1.000
_cell.length_c   1.000
_cell.angle_alpha   90.00
_cell.angle_beta   90.00
_cell.angle_gamma   90.00
#
_symmetry.space_group_name_H-M   'P 1'
#
loop_
_entity.id
_entity.type
_entity.pdbx_description
1 polymer ?
#
loop_
_entity_poly.entity_id
_entity_poly.type
_entity_poly.pdbx_seq_one_letter_code
_entity_poly.pdbx_strand_id
1 'polypeptide(L)'
;MESSEEQKRIIQDKNNIVVTARPGSGKTYTIVEKIQLILEELYNYQGIIAISFTNKASEELRKRCSSRGLLLNKSFFGTIDKFCFSEIIAPFCSHLSDRTQELKIKKYKKTDGLENLDKKNDDEIRKIIEEYLRQDIVFLELLGETALYILERVPDATRYLCAKYKEIFIDEYQDCDRSQNAIFLYLVNQGIKGMAVGDSHQAIYGFTKKNSVYLEQLTKDPNFVHYNLSKNFRCHPSIYQYALSLYGKAEGAPEDEKRVFRVKVDGNEKNIAQKIEKNIPNIKRQYDLKATSGFAILCRNNSTVDILNKSLTIPHKIYTKTKLDADNSDIARLFVQLIRGYFDENIYALDITEHYFLERNKSNKYLSLLNATQKLFACSINELVENISLFVHIAQIIYPNQSVEDMSETLNRLKDVLMDKHQYENYMPPKEDEISIMTIHKSKGLEFNVIFQMDMYDYIFPKEIWQQGRSPESWEQDLNLHYVAITRAKVACYLMEGSQRYNGKGILKSAKPSPFYDLPGVKKRRCDVKW
;
A
#
# COMPACT_ATOMS: atom_id res chain seq x y z
N MET A 1 -23.48 -2.80 9.02
CA MET A 1 -23.41 -1.31 9.09
C MET A 1 -24.26 -0.80 7.94
N GLU A 2 -25.21 0.08 8.14
CA GLU A 2 -25.97 0.65 7.02
C GLU A 2 -25.12 1.67 6.27
N SER A 3 -25.21 1.67 4.94
CA SER A 3 -24.53 2.64 4.07
C SER A 3 -25.06 4.04 4.34
N SER A 4 -24.17 5.04 4.40
CA SER A 4 -24.55 6.45 4.45
C SER A 4 -25.22 6.88 3.14
N GLU A 5 -25.94 8.00 3.15
CA GLU A 5 -26.57 8.52 1.92
C GLU A 5 -25.53 8.87 0.83
N GLU A 6 -24.34 9.37 1.22
CA GLU A 6 -23.23 9.58 0.29
C GLU A 6 -22.80 8.26 -0.38
N GLN A 7 -22.65 7.19 0.43
CA GLN A 7 -22.26 5.87 -0.07
C GLN A 7 -23.35 5.26 -0.96
N LYS A 8 -24.62 5.34 -0.59
CA LYS A 8 -25.74 4.82 -1.39
C LYS A 8 -25.78 5.45 -2.79
N ARG A 9 -25.60 6.77 -2.88
CA ARG A 9 -25.57 7.48 -4.17
C ARG A 9 -24.45 6.96 -5.06
N ILE A 10 -23.23 6.82 -4.54
CA ILE A 10 -22.07 6.31 -5.28
C ILE A 10 -22.32 4.87 -5.75
N ILE A 11 -22.85 4.01 -4.88
CA ILE A 11 -23.09 2.59 -5.16
C ILE A 11 -24.08 2.44 -6.32
N GLN A 12 -25.13 3.26 -6.36
CA GLN A 12 -26.21 3.16 -7.34
C GLN A 12 -25.92 3.89 -8.68
N ASP A 13 -24.93 4.79 -8.73
CA ASP A 13 -24.61 5.55 -9.93
C ASP A 13 -23.99 4.65 -11.01
N LYS A 14 -24.50 4.72 -12.26
CA LYS A 14 -24.03 3.95 -13.42
C LYS A 14 -23.12 4.76 -14.38
N ASN A 15 -22.77 6.00 -14.02
CA ASN A 15 -21.85 6.83 -14.78
C ASN A 15 -20.38 6.53 -14.47
N ASN A 16 -19.47 7.17 -15.20
CA ASN A 16 -18.08 7.25 -14.73
C ASN A 16 -18.04 8.16 -13.51
N ILE A 17 -17.38 7.72 -12.44
CA ILE A 17 -17.38 8.45 -11.17
C ILE A 17 -15.96 8.64 -10.64
N VAL A 18 -15.74 9.79 -10.04
CA VAL A 18 -14.55 10.07 -9.24
C VAL A 18 -14.98 10.36 -7.81
N VAL A 19 -14.36 9.69 -6.87
CA VAL A 19 -14.69 9.81 -5.45
C VAL A 19 -13.49 10.37 -4.70
N THR A 20 -13.64 11.58 -4.19
CA THR A 20 -12.69 12.10 -3.20
C THR A 20 -13.14 11.65 -1.82
N ALA A 21 -12.30 10.89 -1.15
CA ALA A 21 -12.68 10.20 0.05
C ALA A 21 -11.67 10.44 1.16
N ARG A 22 -12.15 10.90 2.31
CA ARG A 22 -11.32 11.16 3.50
C ARG A 22 -10.92 9.84 4.20
N PRO A 23 -9.86 9.82 5.04
CA PRO A 23 -9.49 8.64 5.81
C PRO A 23 -10.66 8.13 6.64
N GLY A 24 -10.86 6.81 6.67
CA GLY A 24 -11.92 6.21 7.46
C GLY A 24 -13.34 6.49 6.97
N SER A 25 -13.54 7.00 5.75
CA SER A 25 -14.86 7.26 5.18
C SER A 25 -15.55 6.03 4.57
N GLY A 26 -14.91 4.87 4.64
CA GLY A 26 -15.46 3.64 4.09
C GLY A 26 -15.23 3.45 2.60
N LYS A 27 -14.15 4.00 2.02
CA LYS A 27 -13.77 3.81 0.61
C LYS A 27 -13.91 2.36 0.14
N THR A 28 -13.16 1.46 0.77
CA THR A 28 -13.14 0.03 0.42
C THR A 28 -14.52 -0.61 0.57
N TYR A 29 -15.28 -0.25 1.60
CA TYR A 29 -16.66 -0.70 1.77
C TYR A 29 -17.53 -0.29 0.58
N THR A 30 -17.47 0.99 0.18
CA THR A 30 -18.26 1.53 -0.95
C THR A 30 -17.89 0.85 -2.27
N ILE A 31 -16.59 0.59 -2.51
CA ILE A 31 -16.12 -0.14 -3.69
C ILE A 31 -16.69 -1.57 -3.68
N VAL A 32 -16.61 -2.30 -2.56
CA VAL A 32 -17.10 -3.69 -2.43
C VAL A 32 -18.61 -3.76 -2.67
N GLU A 33 -19.40 -2.86 -2.07
CA GLU A 33 -20.86 -2.82 -2.28
C GLU A 33 -21.21 -2.57 -3.74
N LYS A 34 -20.50 -1.64 -4.41
CA LYS A 34 -20.73 -1.35 -5.83
C LYS A 34 -20.34 -2.53 -6.72
N ILE A 35 -19.18 -3.15 -6.45
CA ILE A 35 -18.75 -4.37 -7.17
C ILE A 35 -19.80 -5.46 -7.04
N GLN A 36 -20.39 -5.63 -5.85
CA GLN A 36 -21.44 -6.63 -5.62
C GLN A 36 -22.61 -6.42 -6.57
N LEU A 37 -23.18 -5.21 -6.61
CA LEU A 37 -24.32 -4.91 -7.48
C LEU A 37 -24.00 -5.20 -8.95
N ILE A 38 -22.79 -4.86 -9.39
CA ILE A 38 -22.40 -5.07 -10.78
C ILE A 38 -22.25 -6.56 -11.08
N LEU A 39 -21.59 -7.35 -10.22
CA LEU A 39 -21.37 -8.77 -10.44
C LEU A 39 -22.67 -9.57 -10.50
N GLU A 40 -23.73 -9.14 -9.82
CA GLU A 40 -25.08 -9.75 -9.86
C GLU A 40 -25.74 -9.59 -11.24
N GLU A 41 -25.39 -8.54 -12.01
CA GLU A 41 -25.93 -8.25 -13.34
C GLU A 41 -25.08 -8.86 -14.49
N LEU A 42 -23.85 -9.36 -14.22
CA LEU A 42 -22.91 -9.79 -15.24
C LEU A 42 -23.10 -11.25 -15.69
N TYR A 43 -22.83 -11.48 -16.99
CA TYR A 43 -22.69 -12.84 -17.53
C TYR A 43 -21.42 -13.54 -17.02
N ASN A 44 -21.41 -14.87 -17.02
CA ASN A 44 -20.29 -15.68 -16.50
C ASN A 44 -18.94 -15.43 -17.19
N TYR A 45 -18.92 -14.92 -18.43
CA TYR A 45 -17.71 -14.59 -19.18
C TYR A 45 -17.24 -13.14 -18.92
N GLN A 46 -18.04 -12.34 -18.24
CA GLN A 46 -17.75 -10.95 -17.90
C GLN A 46 -17.20 -10.83 -16.49
N GLY A 47 -16.55 -9.71 -16.23
CA GLY A 47 -16.01 -9.37 -14.92
C GLY A 47 -15.77 -7.87 -14.79
N ILE A 48 -15.11 -7.51 -13.70
CA ILE A 48 -14.66 -6.15 -13.42
C ILE A 48 -13.13 -6.13 -13.28
N ILE A 49 -12.56 -4.94 -13.40
CA ILE A 49 -11.14 -4.68 -13.09
C ILE A 49 -11.11 -3.95 -11.75
N ALA A 50 -10.49 -4.54 -10.72
CA ALA A 50 -10.30 -3.93 -9.42
C ALA A 50 -8.80 -3.77 -9.13
N ILE A 51 -8.33 -2.53 -9.19
CA ILE A 51 -6.93 -2.18 -9.03
C ILE A 51 -6.73 -1.49 -7.69
N SER A 52 -5.70 -1.92 -6.96
CA SER A 52 -5.20 -1.25 -5.76
C SER A 52 -3.71 -1.03 -5.88
N PHE A 53 -3.20 -0.06 -5.12
CA PHE A 53 -1.78 0.32 -5.16
C PHE A 53 -0.82 -0.79 -4.71
N THR A 54 -1.26 -1.67 -3.82
CA THR A 54 -0.45 -2.80 -3.31
C THR A 54 -1.17 -4.13 -3.50
N ASN A 55 -0.40 -5.20 -3.67
CA ASN A 55 -0.95 -6.55 -3.74
C ASN A 55 -1.79 -6.89 -2.50
N LYS A 56 -1.35 -6.48 -1.29
CA LYS A 56 -2.10 -6.69 -0.05
C LYS A 56 -3.48 -6.02 -0.07
N ALA A 57 -3.56 -4.79 -0.56
CA ALA A 57 -4.84 -4.07 -0.64
C ALA A 57 -5.78 -4.69 -1.69
N SER A 58 -5.25 -5.11 -2.84
CA SER A 58 -6.05 -5.80 -3.86
C SER A 58 -6.54 -7.17 -3.40
N GLU A 59 -5.71 -7.89 -2.65
CA GLU A 59 -6.09 -9.18 -2.06
C GLU A 59 -7.16 -9.02 -0.98
N GLU A 60 -7.03 -8.01 -0.12
CA GLU A 60 -8.06 -7.67 0.87
C GLU A 60 -9.39 -7.31 0.20
N LEU A 61 -9.35 -6.52 -0.88
CA LEU A 61 -10.54 -6.19 -1.66
C LEU A 61 -11.18 -7.46 -2.25
N ARG A 62 -10.39 -8.34 -2.84
CA ARG A 62 -10.84 -9.64 -3.37
C ARG A 62 -11.46 -10.50 -2.28
N LYS A 63 -10.78 -10.65 -1.12
CA LYS A 63 -11.31 -11.42 0.03
C LYS A 63 -12.63 -10.88 0.53
N ARG A 64 -12.79 -9.57 0.64
CA ARG A 64 -14.05 -8.93 1.05
C ARG A 64 -15.19 -9.20 0.07
N CYS A 65 -14.91 -9.26 -1.23
CA CYS A 65 -15.90 -9.66 -2.23
C CYS A 65 -16.23 -11.15 -2.11
N SER A 66 -15.23 -12.03 -2.01
CA SER A 66 -15.41 -13.49 -1.92
C SER A 66 -16.14 -13.92 -0.64
N SER A 67 -15.82 -13.31 0.52
CA SER A 67 -16.42 -13.64 1.82
C SER A 67 -17.93 -13.38 1.88
N ARG A 68 -18.48 -12.62 0.92
CA ARG A 68 -19.91 -12.38 0.76
C ARG A 68 -20.60 -13.40 -0.17
N GLY A 69 -19.89 -14.44 -0.58
CA GLY A 69 -20.42 -15.46 -1.48
C GLY A 69 -20.53 -15.03 -2.94
N LEU A 70 -19.87 -13.91 -3.32
CA LEU A 70 -19.92 -13.40 -4.69
C LEU A 70 -19.12 -14.28 -5.64
N LEU A 71 -19.70 -14.57 -6.77
CA LEU A 71 -19.01 -15.19 -7.89
C LEU A 71 -18.18 -14.12 -8.60
N LEU A 72 -16.86 -14.14 -8.41
CA LEU A 72 -15.98 -13.14 -9.00
C LEU A 72 -15.84 -13.25 -10.54
N ASN A 73 -16.45 -14.27 -11.15
CA ASN A 73 -16.47 -14.53 -12.60
C ASN A 73 -15.06 -14.41 -13.23
N LYS A 74 -14.93 -13.62 -14.31
CA LYS A 74 -13.65 -13.32 -14.97
C LYS A 74 -13.01 -12.01 -14.50
N SER A 75 -13.36 -11.57 -13.29
CA SER A 75 -12.85 -10.32 -12.74
C SER A 75 -11.35 -10.39 -12.44
N PHE A 76 -10.68 -9.26 -12.65
CA PHE A 76 -9.29 -9.05 -12.29
C PHE A 76 -9.18 -8.29 -10.97
N PHE A 77 -8.36 -8.80 -10.05
CA PHE A 77 -7.97 -8.12 -8.81
C PHE A 77 -6.44 -8.10 -8.73
N GLY A 78 -5.83 -6.94 -8.66
CA GLY A 78 -4.37 -6.84 -8.67
C GLY A 78 -3.85 -5.41 -8.64
N THR A 79 -2.54 -5.27 -8.86
CA THR A 79 -1.92 -3.98 -9.15
C THR A 79 -2.08 -3.65 -10.63
N ILE A 80 -1.91 -2.36 -10.98
CA ILE A 80 -2.01 -1.94 -12.38
C ILE A 80 -0.90 -2.55 -13.24
N ASP A 81 0.32 -2.71 -12.71
CA ASP A 81 1.43 -3.35 -13.42
C ASP A 81 1.10 -4.80 -13.76
N LYS A 82 0.48 -5.52 -12.80
CA LYS A 82 0.02 -6.89 -13.03
C LYS A 82 -1.08 -6.94 -14.09
N PHE A 83 -2.02 -5.98 -14.07
CA PHE A 83 -3.07 -5.85 -15.09
C PHE A 83 -2.46 -5.60 -16.47
N CYS A 84 -1.57 -4.64 -16.60
CA CYS A 84 -0.88 -4.34 -17.85
C CYS A 84 -0.19 -5.57 -18.42
N PHE A 85 0.52 -6.31 -17.58
CA PHE A 85 1.24 -7.48 -18.03
C PHE A 85 0.31 -8.65 -18.38
N SER A 86 -0.57 -9.07 -17.47
CA SER A 86 -1.36 -10.30 -17.63
C SER A 86 -2.54 -10.17 -18.58
N GLU A 87 -3.13 -9.00 -18.69
CA GLU A 87 -4.35 -8.78 -19.47
C GLU A 87 -4.10 -8.09 -20.82
N ILE A 88 -2.96 -7.41 -20.98
CA ILE A 88 -2.65 -6.64 -22.18
C ILE A 88 -1.37 -7.15 -22.85
N ILE A 89 -0.23 -7.09 -22.17
CA ILE A 89 1.07 -7.34 -22.80
C ILE A 89 1.21 -8.82 -23.17
N ALA A 90 1.12 -9.72 -22.21
CA ALA A 90 1.33 -11.14 -22.44
C ALA A 90 0.38 -11.74 -23.50
N PRO A 91 -0.95 -11.42 -23.51
CA PRO A 91 -1.85 -11.96 -24.51
C PRO A 91 -1.70 -11.38 -25.92
N PHE A 92 -1.32 -10.08 -26.03
CA PHE A 92 -1.44 -9.35 -27.30
C PHE A 92 -0.13 -8.87 -27.91
N CYS A 93 1.01 -8.97 -27.24
CA CYS A 93 2.29 -8.53 -27.79
C CYS A 93 2.71 -9.34 -29.04
N SER A 94 2.28 -10.59 -29.19
CA SER A 94 2.52 -11.41 -30.38
C SER A 94 1.88 -10.85 -31.65
N HIS A 95 0.88 -9.97 -31.54
CA HIS A 95 0.29 -9.29 -32.69
C HIS A 95 1.17 -8.19 -33.28
N LEU A 96 2.23 -7.79 -32.57
CA LEU A 96 3.15 -6.71 -32.99
C LEU A 96 4.49 -7.25 -33.54
N SER A 97 4.76 -8.52 -33.34
CA SER A 97 6.02 -9.14 -33.83
C SER A 97 5.80 -10.63 -34.09
N ASP A 98 6.48 -11.18 -35.11
CA ASP A 98 6.50 -12.63 -35.37
C ASP A 98 7.28 -13.35 -34.28
N ARG A 99 6.64 -13.57 -33.14
CA ARG A 99 7.26 -14.10 -31.94
C ARG A 99 7.41 -15.60 -31.96
N THR A 100 8.58 -16.05 -31.55
CA THR A 100 8.92 -17.46 -31.42
C THR A 100 9.32 -17.85 -29.99
N GLN A 101 9.51 -16.89 -29.09
CA GLN A 101 9.98 -17.13 -27.73
C GLN A 101 9.06 -16.47 -26.66
N GLU A 102 9.25 -16.91 -25.43
CA GLU A 102 8.53 -16.40 -24.26
C GLU A 102 9.03 -15.01 -23.84
N LEU A 103 8.09 -14.13 -23.43
CA LEU A 103 8.40 -12.78 -22.94
C LEU A 103 9.27 -12.82 -21.68
N LYS A 104 10.35 -12.06 -21.70
CA LYS A 104 11.25 -11.87 -20.55
C LYS A 104 11.00 -10.50 -19.93
N ILE A 105 10.55 -10.48 -18.67
CA ILE A 105 10.48 -9.24 -17.90
C ILE A 105 11.86 -8.96 -17.32
N LYS A 106 12.40 -7.78 -17.60
CA LYS A 106 13.69 -7.34 -17.05
C LYS A 106 13.53 -6.04 -16.27
N LYS A 107 14.31 -5.88 -15.21
CA LYS A 107 14.56 -4.56 -14.63
C LYS A 107 15.61 -3.86 -15.47
N TYR A 108 15.35 -2.58 -15.71
CA TYR A 108 16.33 -1.71 -16.32
C TYR A 108 17.65 -1.68 -15.52
N LYS A 109 18.75 -1.82 -16.22
CA LYS A 109 20.11 -1.61 -15.69
C LYS A 109 20.76 -0.45 -16.46
N LYS A 110 21.60 0.34 -15.80
CA LYS A 110 22.34 1.44 -16.46
C LYS A 110 23.16 0.99 -17.68
N THR A 111 23.54 -0.29 -17.72
CA THR A 111 24.25 -0.92 -18.84
C THR A 111 23.40 -1.12 -20.10
N ASP A 112 22.07 -0.98 -20.01
CA ASP A 112 21.15 -1.21 -21.14
C ASP A 112 21.01 0.04 -22.05
N GLY A 113 21.78 1.09 -21.83
CA GLY A 113 21.78 2.31 -22.66
C GLY A 113 20.53 3.19 -22.51
N LEU A 114 19.66 2.88 -21.56
CA LEU A 114 18.41 3.59 -21.30
C LEU A 114 18.56 4.64 -20.19
N GLU A 115 19.72 5.29 -20.12
CA GLU A 115 19.94 6.38 -19.17
C GLU A 115 18.91 7.50 -19.37
N ASN A 116 18.36 8.00 -18.26
CA ASN A 116 17.40 9.10 -18.26
C ASN A 116 16.06 8.81 -18.99
N LEU A 117 15.46 7.60 -18.82
CA LEU A 117 14.11 7.31 -19.30
C LEU A 117 13.12 8.43 -18.96
N ASP A 118 13.32 9.07 -17.81
CA ASP A 118 12.53 10.18 -17.30
C ASP A 118 12.55 11.45 -18.14
N LYS A 119 13.56 11.62 -18.96
CA LYS A 119 13.76 12.80 -19.80
C LYS A 119 13.40 12.54 -21.26
N LYS A 120 13.06 11.29 -21.61
CA LYS A 120 12.69 10.92 -22.98
C LYS A 120 11.26 11.32 -23.27
N ASN A 121 11.01 11.76 -24.50
CA ASN A 121 9.68 12.02 -24.99
C ASN A 121 8.94 10.72 -25.38
N ASP A 122 7.65 10.80 -25.64
CA ASP A 122 6.82 9.64 -25.95
C ASP A 122 7.28 8.86 -27.20
N ASP A 123 7.80 9.55 -28.21
CA ASP A 123 8.29 8.91 -29.45
C ASP A 123 9.58 8.14 -29.21
N GLU A 124 10.47 8.66 -28.37
CA GLU A 124 11.69 7.95 -27.97
C GLU A 124 11.36 6.70 -27.14
N ILE A 125 10.40 6.80 -26.22
CA ILE A 125 9.94 5.66 -25.42
C ILE A 125 9.31 4.61 -26.33
N ARG A 126 8.49 5.00 -27.29
CA ARG A 126 7.87 4.07 -28.27
C ARG A 126 8.93 3.31 -29.08
N LYS A 127 9.97 3.97 -29.56
CA LYS A 127 11.08 3.32 -30.28
C LYS A 127 11.79 2.27 -29.41
N ILE A 128 12.02 2.60 -28.14
CA ILE A 128 12.61 1.67 -27.18
C ILE A 128 11.69 0.45 -27.00
N ILE A 129 10.38 0.66 -26.78
CA ILE A 129 9.42 -0.42 -26.64
C ILE A 129 9.43 -1.32 -27.88
N GLU A 130 9.39 -0.75 -29.09
CA GLU A 130 9.45 -1.50 -30.34
C GLU A 130 10.73 -2.34 -30.48
N GLU A 131 11.88 -1.76 -30.17
CA GLU A 131 13.16 -2.44 -30.26
C GLU A 131 13.24 -3.64 -29.31
N TYR A 132 12.84 -3.46 -28.06
CA TYR A 132 12.94 -4.53 -27.05
C TYR A 132 11.81 -5.56 -27.16
N LEU A 133 10.63 -5.20 -27.63
CA LEU A 133 9.56 -6.16 -27.93
C LEU A 133 9.99 -7.12 -29.04
N ARG A 134 10.77 -6.69 -30.04
CA ARG A 134 11.35 -7.58 -31.06
C ARG A 134 12.35 -8.59 -30.49
N GLN A 135 12.92 -8.31 -29.32
CA GLN A 135 13.85 -9.18 -28.59
C GLN A 135 13.15 -10.01 -27.50
N ASP A 136 11.80 -10.00 -27.46
CA ASP A 136 10.99 -10.62 -26.41
C ASP A 136 11.28 -10.08 -24.99
N ILE A 137 11.68 -8.82 -24.88
CA ILE A 137 12.02 -8.17 -23.62
C ILE A 137 11.01 -7.05 -23.33
N VAL A 138 10.52 -7.03 -22.10
CA VAL A 138 9.71 -5.93 -21.54
C VAL A 138 10.38 -5.45 -20.26
N PHE A 139 10.57 -4.13 -20.14
CA PHE A 139 11.10 -3.53 -18.91
C PHE A 139 9.98 -3.27 -17.90
N LEU A 140 10.25 -3.61 -16.64
CA LEU A 140 9.31 -3.41 -15.55
C LEU A 140 8.91 -1.93 -15.41
N GLU A 141 9.86 -1.03 -15.64
CA GLU A 141 9.68 0.42 -15.57
C GLU A 141 8.86 1.01 -16.73
N LEU A 142 8.61 0.23 -17.79
CA LEU A 142 7.84 0.62 -18.98
C LEU A 142 6.59 -0.22 -19.20
N LEU A 143 6.11 -0.96 -18.19
CA LEU A 143 4.92 -1.81 -18.33
C LEU A 143 3.68 -1.02 -18.75
N GLY A 144 3.47 0.15 -18.15
CA GLY A 144 2.34 1.00 -18.47
C GLY A 144 2.39 1.55 -19.89
N GLU A 145 3.53 2.08 -20.30
CA GLU A 145 3.77 2.61 -21.64
C GLU A 145 3.68 1.50 -22.70
N THR A 146 4.20 0.30 -22.38
CA THR A 146 4.10 -0.87 -23.27
C THR A 146 2.66 -1.32 -23.43
N ALA A 147 1.88 -1.33 -22.36
CA ALA A 147 0.46 -1.67 -22.43
C ALA A 147 -0.33 -0.67 -23.28
N LEU A 148 -0.09 0.64 -23.10
CA LEU A 148 -0.69 1.68 -23.93
C LEU A 148 -0.32 1.53 -25.39
N TYR A 149 0.95 1.29 -25.69
CA TYR A 149 1.45 1.05 -27.04
C TYR A 149 0.71 -0.10 -27.74
N ILE A 150 0.46 -1.21 -27.00
CA ILE A 150 -0.29 -2.35 -27.53
C ILE A 150 -1.76 -1.99 -27.73
N LEU A 151 -2.42 -1.33 -26.77
CA LEU A 151 -3.82 -0.92 -26.89
C LEU A 151 -4.08 0.00 -28.07
N GLU A 152 -3.14 0.90 -28.38
CA GLU A 152 -3.23 1.82 -29.53
C GLU A 152 -3.05 1.11 -30.88
N ARG A 153 -2.26 0.02 -30.95
CA ARG A 153 -1.88 -0.64 -32.19
C ARG A 153 -2.57 -1.97 -32.48
N VAL A 154 -3.14 -2.59 -31.44
CA VAL A 154 -3.82 -3.88 -31.54
C VAL A 154 -5.31 -3.70 -31.16
N PRO A 155 -6.19 -3.37 -32.13
CA PRO A 155 -7.61 -3.17 -31.86
C PRO A 155 -8.31 -4.37 -31.21
N ASP A 156 -7.80 -5.58 -31.42
CA ASP A 156 -8.35 -6.80 -30.83
C ASP A 156 -8.12 -6.84 -29.32
N ALA A 157 -7.04 -6.28 -28.81
CA ALA A 157 -6.79 -6.16 -27.38
C ALA A 157 -7.90 -5.31 -26.72
N THR A 158 -8.20 -4.16 -27.30
CA THR A 158 -9.27 -3.26 -26.82
C THR A 158 -10.64 -3.94 -26.91
N ARG A 159 -10.97 -4.57 -28.03
CA ARG A 159 -12.24 -5.32 -28.20
C ARG A 159 -12.41 -6.44 -27.17
N TYR A 160 -11.34 -7.20 -26.93
CA TYR A 160 -11.33 -8.25 -25.91
C TYR A 160 -11.59 -7.70 -24.51
N LEU A 161 -10.87 -6.63 -24.10
CA LEU A 161 -11.05 -6.02 -22.79
C LEU A 161 -12.46 -5.46 -22.60
N CYS A 162 -13.03 -4.77 -23.60
CA CYS A 162 -14.39 -4.24 -23.54
C CYS A 162 -15.47 -5.33 -23.50
N ALA A 163 -15.23 -6.47 -24.15
CA ALA A 163 -16.13 -7.62 -24.06
C ALA A 163 -16.08 -8.28 -22.67
N LYS A 164 -14.86 -8.43 -22.13
CA LYS A 164 -14.61 -9.11 -20.86
C LYS A 164 -14.95 -8.27 -19.65
N TYR A 165 -14.61 -6.98 -19.65
CA TYR A 165 -14.74 -6.10 -18.50
C TYR A 165 -15.79 -5.02 -18.66
N LYS A 166 -16.63 -4.83 -17.66
CA LYS A 166 -17.71 -3.82 -17.69
C LYS A 166 -17.36 -2.56 -16.91
N GLU A 167 -16.61 -2.70 -15.83
CA GLU A 167 -16.21 -1.55 -15.02
C GLU A 167 -14.77 -1.72 -14.50
N ILE A 168 -14.05 -0.61 -14.37
CA ILE A 168 -12.73 -0.52 -13.80
C ILE A 168 -12.76 0.34 -12.52
N PHE A 169 -12.27 -0.22 -11.43
CA PHE A 169 -12.12 0.42 -10.12
C PHE A 169 -10.64 0.63 -9.85
N ILE A 170 -10.26 1.85 -9.51
CA ILE A 170 -8.90 2.14 -9.00
C ILE A 170 -9.01 2.79 -7.63
N ASP A 171 -8.56 2.06 -6.59
CA ASP A 171 -8.41 2.58 -5.23
C ASP A 171 -7.04 3.27 -5.08
N GLU A 172 -6.96 4.26 -4.19
CA GLU A 172 -5.77 5.10 -3.98
C GLU A 172 -5.28 5.81 -5.26
N TYR A 173 -6.21 6.34 -6.06
CA TYR A 173 -5.91 6.97 -7.37
C TYR A 173 -4.92 8.14 -7.29
N GLN A 174 -4.79 8.79 -6.14
CA GLN A 174 -3.80 9.85 -5.89
C GLN A 174 -2.35 9.36 -6.00
N ASP A 175 -2.12 8.04 -5.98
CA ASP A 175 -0.80 7.44 -6.14
C ASP A 175 -0.54 6.95 -7.59
N CYS A 176 -1.43 7.22 -8.55
CA CYS A 176 -1.24 6.89 -9.96
C CYS A 176 -0.13 7.73 -10.60
N ASP A 177 0.62 7.11 -11.50
CA ASP A 177 1.53 7.80 -12.40
C ASP A 177 0.86 8.14 -13.76
N ARG A 178 1.63 8.75 -14.68
CA ARG A 178 1.14 9.18 -15.99
C ARG A 178 0.60 8.03 -16.83
N SER A 179 1.30 6.93 -16.91
CA SER A 179 0.91 5.78 -17.76
C SER A 179 -0.31 5.08 -17.20
N GLN A 180 -0.41 4.94 -15.89
CA GLN A 180 -1.55 4.37 -15.18
C GLN A 180 -2.83 5.18 -15.39
N ASN A 181 -2.72 6.52 -15.26
CA ASN A 181 -3.82 7.43 -15.56
C ASN A 181 -4.25 7.34 -17.04
N ALA A 182 -3.28 7.28 -17.96
CA ALA A 182 -3.57 7.18 -19.38
C ALA A 182 -4.29 5.86 -19.76
N ILE A 183 -3.89 4.73 -19.15
CA ILE A 183 -4.58 3.44 -19.34
C ILE A 183 -6.02 3.50 -18.83
N PHE A 184 -6.23 4.06 -17.63
CA PHE A 184 -7.57 4.22 -17.07
C PHE A 184 -8.47 5.03 -18.00
N LEU A 185 -8.01 6.20 -18.43
CA LEU A 185 -8.75 7.07 -19.35
C LEU A 185 -8.97 6.42 -20.72
N TYR A 186 -7.97 5.69 -21.24
CA TYR A 186 -8.12 4.96 -22.49
C TYR A 186 -9.28 3.95 -22.41
N LEU A 187 -9.28 3.10 -21.37
CA LEU A 187 -10.33 2.08 -21.18
C LEU A 187 -11.72 2.71 -20.97
N VAL A 188 -11.79 3.81 -20.22
CA VAL A 188 -13.04 4.56 -20.03
C VAL A 188 -13.56 5.13 -21.35
N ASN A 189 -12.69 5.68 -22.18
CA ASN A 189 -13.05 6.21 -23.50
C ASN A 189 -13.50 5.10 -24.47
N GLN A 190 -13.10 3.86 -24.25
CA GLN A 190 -13.58 2.69 -25.02
C GLN A 190 -14.90 2.10 -24.48
N GLY A 191 -15.50 2.69 -23.46
CA GLY A 191 -16.82 2.33 -22.94
C GLY A 191 -16.82 1.42 -21.71
N ILE A 192 -15.67 1.08 -21.14
CA ILE A 192 -15.59 0.46 -19.80
C ILE A 192 -15.91 1.55 -18.77
N LYS A 193 -16.90 1.34 -17.90
CA LYS A 193 -17.22 2.33 -16.86
C LYS A 193 -16.07 2.47 -15.86
N GLY A 194 -15.79 3.70 -15.44
CA GLY A 194 -14.66 3.99 -14.55
C GLY A 194 -15.07 4.51 -13.19
N MET A 195 -14.48 3.94 -12.13
CA MET A 195 -14.54 4.48 -10.78
C MET A 195 -13.14 4.71 -10.23
N ALA A 196 -12.75 5.98 -10.09
CA ALA A 196 -11.53 6.40 -9.45
C ALA A 196 -11.80 6.85 -8.01
N VAL A 197 -11.11 6.26 -7.03
CA VAL A 197 -11.29 6.60 -5.61
C VAL A 197 -9.95 6.99 -5.01
N GLY A 198 -9.90 8.13 -4.31
CA GLY A 198 -8.66 8.59 -3.71
C GLY A 198 -8.81 9.68 -2.67
N ASP A 199 -7.69 10.01 -2.03
CA ASP A 199 -7.56 11.11 -1.09
C ASP A 199 -6.29 11.91 -1.41
N SER A 200 -6.42 13.11 -1.95
CA SER A 200 -5.26 13.95 -2.32
C SER A 200 -4.32 14.22 -1.13
N HIS A 201 -4.85 14.29 0.09
CA HIS A 201 -4.06 14.49 1.31
C HIS A 201 -3.33 13.23 1.81
N GLN A 202 -3.57 12.06 1.19
CA GLN A 202 -2.81 10.83 1.43
C GLN A 202 -1.78 10.51 0.34
N ALA A 203 -1.50 11.43 -0.58
CA ALA A 203 -0.42 11.31 -1.56
C ALA A 203 0.94 11.49 -0.87
N ILE A 204 1.60 10.40 -0.51
CA ILE A 204 2.90 10.39 0.21
C ILE A 204 4.05 9.79 -0.61
N TYR A 205 3.81 9.41 -1.85
CA TYR A 205 4.78 8.78 -2.75
C TYR A 205 5.26 9.72 -3.87
N GLY A 206 5.18 11.04 -3.69
CA GLY A 206 5.60 12.04 -4.68
C GLY A 206 7.05 11.88 -5.16
N PHE A 207 7.93 11.31 -4.33
CA PHE A 207 9.31 10.98 -4.73
C PHE A 207 9.42 9.88 -5.81
N THR A 208 8.33 9.17 -6.14
CA THR A 208 8.24 8.14 -7.18
C THR A 208 7.51 8.63 -8.44
N LYS A 209 7.41 9.95 -8.69
CA LYS A 209 6.65 10.59 -9.79
C LYS A 209 5.13 10.42 -9.72
N LYS A 210 4.61 9.95 -8.59
CA LYS A 210 3.19 9.77 -8.34
C LYS A 210 2.63 11.09 -7.81
N ASN A 211 1.53 11.53 -8.42
CA ASN A 211 1.02 12.87 -8.15
C ASN A 211 -0.51 12.87 -8.02
N SER A 212 -1.04 13.56 -7.01
CA SER A 212 -2.48 13.77 -6.82
C SER A 212 -3.14 14.58 -7.95
N VAL A 213 -2.35 15.20 -8.83
CA VAL A 213 -2.82 16.01 -9.96
C VAL A 213 -3.81 15.25 -10.83
N TYR A 214 -3.60 13.95 -11.08
CA TYR A 214 -4.51 13.16 -11.90
C TYR A 214 -5.88 12.99 -11.26
N LEU A 215 -5.93 12.76 -9.93
CA LEU A 215 -7.20 12.72 -9.21
C LEU A 215 -7.93 14.07 -9.27
N GLU A 216 -7.21 15.17 -9.10
CA GLU A 216 -7.78 16.52 -9.18
C GLU A 216 -8.26 16.87 -10.60
N GLN A 217 -7.57 16.41 -11.63
CA GLN A 217 -8.01 16.56 -13.02
C GLN A 217 -9.33 15.83 -13.26
N LEU A 218 -9.48 14.59 -12.78
CA LEU A 218 -10.73 13.84 -12.90
C LEU A 218 -11.90 14.53 -12.20
N THR A 219 -11.69 15.19 -11.05
CA THR A 219 -12.77 15.91 -10.36
C THR A 219 -13.33 17.08 -11.15
N LYS A 220 -12.58 17.56 -12.16
CA LYS A 220 -12.96 18.67 -13.05
C LYS A 220 -13.38 18.20 -14.44
N ASP A 221 -13.23 16.92 -14.74
CA ASP A 221 -13.58 16.35 -16.04
C ASP A 221 -15.10 16.16 -16.14
N PRO A 222 -15.77 16.78 -17.13
CA PRO A 222 -17.22 16.68 -17.30
C PRO A 222 -17.72 15.27 -17.63
N ASN A 223 -16.85 14.35 -18.02
CA ASN A 223 -17.19 12.96 -18.28
C ASN A 223 -17.29 12.12 -17.00
N PHE A 224 -16.95 12.69 -15.84
CA PHE A 224 -17.03 12.02 -14.53
C PHE A 224 -17.97 12.76 -13.59
N VAL A 225 -18.79 12.01 -12.88
CA VAL A 225 -19.58 12.53 -11.76
C VAL A 225 -18.72 12.52 -10.50
N HIS A 226 -18.52 13.69 -9.89
CA HIS A 226 -17.70 13.82 -8.69
C HIS A 226 -18.53 13.63 -7.44
N TYR A 227 -18.09 12.71 -6.57
CA TYR A 227 -18.64 12.47 -5.24
C TYR A 227 -17.59 12.73 -4.15
N ASN A 228 -18.08 13.13 -2.98
CA ASN A 228 -17.24 13.31 -1.80
C ASN A 228 -17.72 12.39 -0.66
N LEU A 229 -16.83 11.55 -0.13
CA LEU A 229 -17.05 10.78 1.09
C LEU A 229 -16.45 11.53 2.27
N SER A 230 -17.29 12.28 2.98
CA SER A 230 -16.87 13.20 4.05
C SER A 230 -16.93 12.59 5.45
N LYS A 231 -17.86 11.65 5.70
CA LYS A 231 -18.11 11.07 7.02
C LYS A 231 -17.00 10.11 7.44
N ASN A 232 -16.35 10.40 8.56
CA ASN A 232 -15.32 9.53 9.12
C ASN A 232 -15.94 8.51 10.08
N PHE A 233 -15.61 7.22 9.89
CA PHE A 233 -16.07 6.09 10.73
C PHE A 233 -14.91 5.45 11.52
N ARG A 234 -13.68 5.96 11.40
CA ARG A 234 -12.48 5.36 11.98
C ARG A 234 -12.03 6.07 13.25
N CYS A 235 -11.72 7.35 13.12
CA CYS A 235 -11.07 8.13 14.16
C CYS A 235 -12.10 8.79 15.08
N HIS A 236 -11.73 8.99 16.34
CA HIS A 236 -12.47 9.90 17.19
C HIS A 236 -12.62 11.28 16.50
N PRO A 237 -13.78 11.97 16.60
CA PRO A 237 -14.01 13.23 15.90
C PRO A 237 -12.90 14.28 16.10
N SER A 238 -12.38 14.43 17.31
CA SER A 238 -11.32 15.40 17.59
C SER A 238 -10.00 15.11 16.87
N ILE A 239 -9.65 13.83 16.65
CA ILE A 239 -8.46 13.43 15.88
C ILE A 239 -8.65 13.82 14.42
N TYR A 240 -9.82 13.52 13.89
CA TYR A 240 -10.16 13.83 12.52
C TYR A 240 -10.18 15.33 12.24
N GLN A 241 -10.81 16.13 13.13
CA GLN A 241 -10.84 17.59 13.03
C GLN A 241 -9.44 18.22 13.20
N TYR A 242 -8.60 17.64 14.06
CA TYR A 242 -7.19 18.05 14.14
C TYR A 242 -6.46 17.81 12.80
N ALA A 243 -6.63 16.64 12.20
CA ALA A 243 -6.02 16.33 10.91
C ALA A 243 -6.49 17.28 9.80
N LEU A 244 -7.78 17.63 9.75
CA LEU A 244 -8.31 18.62 8.80
C LEU A 244 -7.77 20.04 9.06
N SER A 245 -7.49 20.40 10.31
CA SER A 245 -6.94 21.71 10.64
C SER A 245 -5.55 21.95 10.05
N LEU A 246 -4.79 20.89 9.74
CA LEU A 246 -3.50 21.01 9.06
C LEU A 246 -3.61 21.70 7.69
N TYR A 247 -4.78 21.60 7.05
CA TYR A 247 -5.08 22.21 5.75
C TYR A 247 -6.06 23.39 5.84
N GLY A 248 -6.35 23.86 7.06
CA GLY A 248 -7.35 24.91 7.27
C GLY A 248 -8.79 24.49 6.94
N LYS A 249 -9.06 23.16 6.83
CA LYS A 249 -10.36 22.60 6.45
C LYS A 249 -11.18 22.05 7.63
N ALA A 250 -10.75 22.30 8.85
CA ALA A 250 -11.51 21.90 10.04
C ALA A 250 -12.77 22.74 10.19
N GLU A 251 -13.89 22.06 10.45
CA GLU A 251 -15.21 22.69 10.57
C GLU A 251 -15.64 22.80 12.03
N GLY A 252 -16.46 23.80 12.34
CA GLY A 252 -17.03 24.01 13.66
C GLY A 252 -16.06 24.42 14.76
N ALA A 253 -16.55 24.48 15.99
CA ALA A 253 -15.76 24.71 17.19
C ALA A 253 -14.84 23.50 17.47
N PRO A 254 -13.72 23.69 18.20
CA PRO A 254 -12.94 22.57 18.70
C PRO A 254 -13.80 21.64 19.56
N GLU A 255 -13.56 20.32 19.43
CA GLU A 255 -14.21 19.31 20.24
C GLU A 255 -13.94 19.55 21.75
N ASP A 256 -14.92 19.32 22.59
CA ASP A 256 -14.78 19.41 24.06
C ASP A 256 -13.75 18.40 24.55
N GLU A 257 -13.81 17.18 24.04
CA GLU A 257 -12.87 16.11 24.34
C GLU A 257 -11.79 16.03 23.25
N LYS A 258 -10.60 16.49 23.57
CA LYS A 258 -9.44 16.44 22.66
C LYS A 258 -8.67 15.12 22.84
N ARG A 259 -8.41 14.44 21.74
CA ARG A 259 -7.68 13.17 21.70
C ARG A 259 -6.33 13.26 20.97
N VAL A 260 -5.89 14.48 20.65
CA VAL A 260 -4.54 14.76 20.14
C VAL A 260 -3.76 15.49 21.20
N PHE A 261 -2.60 14.96 21.57
CA PHE A 261 -1.76 15.47 22.64
C PHE A 261 -0.36 15.81 22.10
N ARG A 262 0.09 17.04 22.26
CA ARG A 262 1.49 17.40 22.10
C ARG A 262 2.20 17.13 23.41
N VAL A 263 3.09 16.14 23.42
CA VAL A 263 3.77 15.69 24.64
C VAL A 263 5.21 16.18 24.65
N LYS A 264 5.54 17.03 25.59
CA LYS A 264 6.90 17.51 25.82
C LYS A 264 7.59 16.62 26.85
N VAL A 265 8.75 16.08 26.46
CA VAL A 265 9.62 15.26 27.32
C VAL A 265 10.97 15.95 27.45
N ASP A 266 11.49 16.02 28.67
CA ASP A 266 12.85 16.50 28.87
C ASP A 266 13.84 15.38 28.53
N GLY A 267 14.76 15.66 27.59
CA GLY A 267 15.72 14.68 27.05
C GLY A 267 15.47 14.34 25.57
N ASN A 268 15.92 13.17 25.16
CA ASN A 268 15.97 12.71 23.78
C ASN A 268 15.03 11.50 23.53
N GLU A 269 15.18 10.84 22.37
CA GLU A 269 14.34 9.70 21.94
C GLU A 269 14.32 8.56 22.96
N LYS A 270 15.43 8.32 23.70
CA LYS A 270 15.50 7.30 24.76
C LYS A 270 14.62 7.67 25.95
N ASN A 271 14.63 8.94 26.34
CA ASN A 271 13.78 9.44 27.41
C ASN A 271 12.29 9.40 27.00
N ILE A 272 11.99 9.69 25.72
CA ILE A 272 10.64 9.54 25.18
C ILE A 272 10.18 8.09 25.26
N ALA A 273 11.03 7.11 24.87
CA ALA A 273 10.73 5.69 24.98
C ALA A 273 10.32 5.30 26.42
N GLN A 274 11.13 5.67 27.41
CA GLN A 274 10.83 5.42 28.83
C GLN A 274 9.50 6.05 29.28
N LYS A 275 9.19 7.26 28.79
CA LYS A 275 7.93 7.93 29.11
C LYS A 275 6.73 7.26 28.45
N ILE A 276 6.87 6.76 27.22
CA ILE A 276 5.84 5.97 26.56
C ILE A 276 5.54 4.71 27.38
N GLU A 277 6.56 3.93 27.72
CA GLU A 277 6.42 2.72 28.55
C GLU A 277 5.67 2.98 29.85
N LYS A 278 6.09 4.01 30.59
CA LYS A 278 5.47 4.42 31.86
C LYS A 278 3.99 4.80 31.72
N ASN A 279 3.61 5.38 30.59
CA ASN A 279 2.26 5.91 30.40
C ASN A 279 1.28 4.92 29.71
N ILE A 280 1.76 3.88 29.02
CA ILE A 280 0.90 2.87 28.38
C ILE A 280 -0.16 2.29 29.35
N PRO A 281 0.15 1.88 30.59
CA PRO A 281 -0.85 1.35 31.52
C PRO A 281 -1.96 2.38 31.86
N ASN A 282 -1.60 3.65 31.99
CA ASN A 282 -2.56 4.72 32.26
C ASN A 282 -3.47 4.97 31.05
N ILE A 283 -2.90 4.99 29.84
CA ILE A 283 -3.62 5.17 28.59
C ILE A 283 -4.57 4.00 28.37
N LYS A 284 -4.13 2.74 28.63
CA LYS A 284 -4.99 1.55 28.56
C LYS A 284 -6.21 1.68 29.48
N ARG A 285 -6.01 2.11 30.73
CA ARG A 285 -7.11 2.33 31.69
C ARG A 285 -8.03 3.46 31.26
N GLN A 286 -7.47 4.59 30.80
CA GLN A 286 -8.24 5.76 30.38
C GLN A 286 -9.20 5.45 29.23
N TYR A 287 -8.80 4.58 28.30
CA TYR A 287 -9.56 4.30 27.09
C TYR A 287 -10.11 2.86 27.03
N ASP A 288 -10.06 2.13 28.13
CA ASP A 288 -10.51 0.73 28.23
C ASP A 288 -9.91 -0.19 27.15
N LEU A 289 -8.58 -0.08 26.95
CA LEU A 289 -7.85 -0.85 25.95
C LEU A 289 -7.22 -2.09 26.61
N LYS A 290 -7.55 -3.29 26.10
CA LYS A 290 -7.04 -4.55 26.64
C LYS A 290 -5.63 -4.89 26.15
N ALA A 291 -5.42 -4.90 24.84
CA ALA A 291 -4.19 -5.33 24.20
C ALA A 291 -3.23 -4.15 23.93
N THR A 292 -1.92 -4.40 23.99
CA THR A 292 -0.88 -3.45 23.61
C THR A 292 -0.66 -3.44 22.10
N SER A 293 -1.04 -4.50 21.39
CA SER A 293 -0.96 -4.59 19.92
C SER A 293 -1.78 -3.51 19.17
N GLY A 294 -2.74 -2.89 19.86
CA GLY A 294 -3.44 -1.70 19.34
C GLY A 294 -2.65 -0.39 19.41
N PHE A 295 -1.41 -0.40 19.92
CA PHE A 295 -0.55 0.78 20.01
C PHE A 295 0.54 0.75 18.95
N ALA A 296 0.87 1.92 18.39
CA ALA A 296 2.00 2.05 17.47
C ALA A 296 2.86 3.27 17.75
N ILE A 297 4.17 3.15 17.53
CA ILE A 297 5.11 4.27 17.49
C ILE A 297 5.47 4.48 16.02
N LEU A 298 5.13 5.64 15.48
CA LEU A 298 5.34 6.00 14.09
C LEU A 298 6.49 7.01 13.97
N CYS A 299 7.52 6.64 13.23
CA CYS A 299 8.73 7.43 13.03
C CYS A 299 8.83 7.97 11.61
N ARG A 300 9.47 9.14 11.45
CA ARG A 300 9.80 9.68 10.12
C ARG A 300 10.95 8.90 9.48
N ASN A 301 11.91 8.44 10.27
CA ASN A 301 13.17 7.83 9.84
C ASN A 301 13.41 6.46 10.46
N ASN A 302 14.15 5.59 9.75
CA ASN A 302 14.57 4.30 10.29
C ASN A 302 15.55 4.43 11.45
N SER A 303 16.40 5.48 11.47
CA SER A 303 17.32 5.73 12.59
C SER A 303 16.59 5.92 13.92
N THR A 304 15.43 6.58 13.93
CA THR A 304 14.59 6.71 15.13
C THR A 304 13.98 5.36 15.53
N VAL A 305 13.55 4.54 14.56
CA VAL A 305 13.10 3.17 14.81
C VAL A 305 14.18 2.36 15.50
N ASP A 306 15.43 2.43 15.03
CA ASP A 306 16.57 1.70 15.60
C ASP A 306 16.92 2.16 17.03
N ILE A 307 16.82 3.48 17.30
CA ILE A 307 17.02 4.02 18.65
C ILE A 307 15.94 3.51 19.60
N LEU A 308 14.68 3.54 19.19
CA LEU A 308 13.55 3.06 19.99
C LEU A 308 13.66 1.55 20.25
N ASN A 309 14.01 0.77 19.23
CA ASN A 309 14.25 -0.66 19.37
C ASN A 309 15.24 -1.01 20.49
N LYS A 310 16.33 -0.24 20.54
CA LYS A 310 17.37 -0.42 21.58
C LYS A 310 17.02 0.15 22.94
N SER A 311 15.98 0.99 23.03
CA SER A 311 15.66 1.76 24.24
C SER A 311 14.41 1.27 24.95
N LEU A 312 13.47 0.65 24.23
CA LEU A 312 12.26 0.08 24.82
C LEU A 312 12.57 -1.24 25.49
N THR A 313 12.00 -1.45 26.68
CA THR A 313 12.14 -2.69 27.48
C THR A 313 10.89 -3.56 27.42
N ILE A 314 9.74 -2.99 27.07
CA ILE A 314 8.48 -3.73 26.89
C ILE A 314 8.48 -4.52 25.58
N PRO A 315 7.67 -5.59 25.48
CA PRO A 315 7.49 -6.31 24.23
C PRO A 315 7.10 -5.37 23.08
N HIS A 316 7.85 -5.43 22.01
CA HIS A 316 7.59 -4.60 20.84
C HIS A 316 7.99 -5.30 19.55
N LYS A 317 7.33 -4.93 18.48
CA LYS A 317 7.57 -5.45 17.15
C LYS A 317 8.02 -4.34 16.20
N ILE A 318 9.14 -4.59 15.53
CA ILE A 318 9.64 -3.69 14.49
C ILE A 318 9.25 -4.23 13.13
N TYR A 319 8.81 -3.34 12.28
CA TYR A 319 8.59 -3.65 10.88
C TYR A 319 9.76 -3.15 10.05
N THR A 320 10.79 -3.97 9.89
CA THR A 320 11.91 -3.72 8.99
C THR A 320 11.70 -4.46 7.67
N LYS A 321 12.25 -3.93 6.57
CA LYS A 321 12.29 -4.66 5.31
C LYS A 321 13.49 -5.58 5.31
N THR A 322 13.28 -6.87 5.07
CA THR A 322 14.35 -7.81 4.79
C THR A 322 14.85 -7.66 3.36
N LYS A 323 15.96 -8.30 3.00
CA LYS A 323 16.42 -8.36 1.61
C LYS A 323 15.42 -9.08 0.71
N LEU A 324 14.66 -10.05 1.27
CA LEU A 324 13.60 -10.75 0.56
C LEU A 324 12.41 -9.83 0.26
N ASP A 325 12.00 -8.95 1.22
CA ASP A 325 10.96 -7.95 0.97
C ASP A 325 11.39 -6.85 -0.03
N ALA A 326 12.69 -6.63 -0.17
CA ALA A 326 13.24 -5.67 -1.13
C ALA A 326 13.32 -6.22 -2.55
N ASP A 327 13.21 -7.52 -2.71
CA ASP A 327 13.12 -8.20 -3.99
C ASP A 327 11.69 -8.09 -4.53
N ASN A 328 11.56 -7.46 -5.71
CA ASN A 328 10.24 -7.26 -6.34
C ASN A 328 9.88 -8.37 -7.34
N SER A 329 10.63 -9.49 -7.38
CA SER A 329 10.28 -10.64 -8.20
C SER A 329 9.00 -11.32 -7.73
N ASP A 330 8.27 -11.98 -8.62
CA ASP A 330 7.07 -12.73 -8.24
C ASP A 330 7.39 -13.89 -7.32
N ILE A 331 8.56 -14.50 -7.48
CA ILE A 331 9.07 -15.56 -6.61
C ILE A 331 9.30 -15.05 -5.17
N ALA A 332 9.93 -13.89 -5.02
CA ALA A 332 10.13 -13.30 -3.70
C ALA A 332 8.79 -12.97 -3.03
N ARG A 333 7.83 -12.44 -3.79
CA ARG A 333 6.47 -12.17 -3.29
C ARG A 333 5.77 -13.44 -2.83
N LEU A 334 5.86 -14.51 -3.61
CA LEU A 334 5.33 -15.83 -3.23
C LEU A 334 5.97 -16.31 -1.94
N PHE A 335 7.30 -16.26 -1.81
CA PHE A 335 7.99 -16.71 -0.61
C PHE A 335 7.62 -15.88 0.62
N VAL A 336 7.53 -14.56 0.49
CA VAL A 336 7.03 -13.67 1.55
C VAL A 336 5.60 -14.05 1.97
N GLN A 337 4.73 -14.35 1.00
CA GLN A 337 3.35 -14.74 1.27
C GLN A 337 3.29 -16.10 1.99
N LEU A 338 4.10 -17.07 1.56
CA LEU A 338 4.20 -18.38 2.21
C LEU A 338 4.73 -18.27 3.65
N ILE A 339 5.78 -17.49 3.90
CA ILE A 339 6.30 -17.29 5.26
C ILE A 339 5.25 -16.60 6.14
N ARG A 340 4.55 -15.59 5.65
CA ARG A 340 3.47 -14.93 6.41
C ARG A 340 2.34 -15.89 6.71
N GLY A 341 1.91 -16.68 5.74
CA GLY A 341 0.87 -17.69 5.95
C GLY A 341 1.30 -18.79 6.92
N TYR A 342 2.58 -19.15 6.93
CA TYR A 342 3.13 -20.09 7.89
C TYR A 342 3.05 -19.60 9.36
N PHE A 343 3.27 -18.29 9.59
CA PHE A 343 3.27 -17.72 10.94
C PHE A 343 1.91 -17.16 11.39
N ASP A 344 0.96 -16.95 10.49
CA ASP A 344 -0.35 -16.38 10.82
C ASP A 344 -1.42 -17.47 10.81
N GLU A 345 -1.87 -17.86 12.01
CA GLU A 345 -2.91 -18.88 12.20
C GLU A 345 -4.25 -18.57 11.50
N ASN A 346 -4.45 -17.32 11.07
CA ASN A 346 -5.63 -16.90 10.32
C ASN A 346 -5.48 -17.06 8.80
N ILE A 347 -4.31 -17.50 8.32
CA ILE A 347 -4.04 -17.75 6.89
C ILE A 347 -3.89 -19.26 6.68
N TYR A 348 -4.79 -19.83 5.91
CA TYR A 348 -4.78 -21.25 5.59
C TYR A 348 -4.10 -21.53 4.24
N ALA A 349 -3.62 -22.74 4.04
CA ALA A 349 -3.08 -23.19 2.76
C ALA A 349 -4.09 -23.02 1.62
N LEU A 350 -5.38 -23.12 1.91
CA LEU A 350 -6.47 -22.87 0.98
C LEU A 350 -6.46 -21.43 0.47
N ASP A 351 -6.25 -20.44 1.35
CA ASP A 351 -6.21 -19.02 0.97
C ASP A 351 -5.08 -18.73 -0.02
N ILE A 352 -3.91 -19.35 0.20
CA ILE A 352 -2.78 -19.24 -0.73
C ILE A 352 -3.12 -19.90 -2.07
N THR A 353 -3.74 -21.10 -2.02
CA THR A 353 -4.08 -21.85 -3.24
C THR A 353 -5.11 -21.10 -4.07
N GLU A 354 -6.17 -20.59 -3.48
CA GLU A 354 -7.21 -19.80 -4.15
C GLU A 354 -6.71 -18.45 -4.68
N HIS A 355 -5.64 -17.91 -4.09
CA HIS A 355 -4.99 -16.71 -4.63
C HIS A 355 -4.40 -16.94 -6.03
N TYR A 356 -3.82 -18.11 -6.27
CA TYR A 356 -3.18 -18.46 -7.55
C TYR A 356 -4.10 -19.24 -8.49
N PHE A 357 -5.02 -20.03 -7.96
CA PHE A 357 -5.95 -20.84 -8.74
C PHE A 357 -7.37 -20.69 -8.19
N LEU A 358 -8.35 -20.50 -9.07
CA LEU A 358 -9.76 -20.49 -8.67
C LEU A 358 -10.23 -21.89 -8.31
N GLU A 359 -11.00 -22.05 -7.22
CA GLU A 359 -11.53 -23.33 -6.72
C GLU A 359 -12.31 -24.12 -7.80
N ARG A 360 -12.98 -23.42 -8.73
CA ARG A 360 -13.73 -24.03 -9.83
C ARG A 360 -12.88 -24.80 -10.85
N ASN A 361 -11.59 -24.47 -10.95
CA ASN A 361 -10.62 -25.20 -11.76
C ASN A 361 -9.88 -26.22 -10.88
N LYS A 362 -10.58 -27.20 -10.28
CA LYS A 362 -9.96 -28.32 -9.55
C LYS A 362 -9.04 -29.14 -10.47
N SER A 363 -8.05 -28.46 -11.04
CA SER A 363 -7.00 -29.06 -11.84
C SER A 363 -6.02 -29.80 -10.92
N ASN A 364 -5.25 -30.73 -11.46
CA ASN A 364 -4.17 -31.38 -10.72
C ASN A 364 -3.21 -30.36 -10.10
N LYS A 365 -3.02 -29.20 -10.73
CA LYS A 365 -2.19 -28.10 -10.21
C LYS A 365 -2.77 -27.48 -8.94
N TYR A 366 -4.10 -27.27 -8.87
CA TYR A 366 -4.76 -26.77 -7.67
C TYR A 366 -4.52 -27.68 -6.47
N LEU A 367 -4.80 -28.99 -6.63
CA LEU A 367 -4.61 -29.98 -5.58
C LEU A 367 -3.13 -30.12 -5.19
N SER A 368 -2.22 -30.08 -6.17
CA SER A 368 -0.78 -30.12 -5.92
C SER A 368 -0.32 -28.92 -5.10
N LEU A 369 -0.78 -27.71 -5.42
CA LEU A 369 -0.46 -26.50 -4.67
C LEU A 369 -1.00 -26.55 -3.24
N LEU A 370 -2.28 -26.93 -3.08
CA LEU A 370 -2.90 -27.07 -1.77
C LEU A 370 -2.11 -28.04 -0.87
N ASN A 371 -1.81 -29.23 -1.38
CA ASN A 371 -1.07 -30.25 -0.64
C ASN A 371 0.37 -29.80 -0.31
N ALA A 372 1.06 -29.15 -1.25
CA ALA A 372 2.42 -28.65 -1.03
C ALA A 372 2.43 -27.54 0.04
N THR A 373 1.46 -26.62 0.00
CA THR A 373 1.33 -25.54 0.97
C THR A 373 0.94 -26.08 2.36
N GLN A 374 0.05 -27.07 2.43
CA GLN A 374 -0.29 -27.73 3.70
C GLN A 374 0.93 -28.42 4.32
N LYS A 375 1.74 -29.11 3.52
CA LYS A 375 3.01 -29.71 3.98
C LYS A 375 3.97 -28.65 4.50
N LEU A 376 4.11 -27.53 3.79
CA LEU A 376 4.94 -26.42 4.23
C LEU A 376 4.49 -25.86 5.59
N PHE A 377 3.19 -25.66 5.78
CA PHE A 377 2.62 -25.10 7.02
C PHE A 377 2.66 -26.08 8.20
N ALA A 378 2.82 -27.37 7.92
CA ALA A 378 2.98 -28.41 8.94
C ALA A 378 4.44 -28.60 9.43
N CYS A 379 5.44 -28.01 8.76
CA CYS A 379 6.84 -28.11 9.14
C CYS A 379 7.12 -27.29 10.42
N SER A 380 8.06 -27.75 11.23
CA SER A 380 8.69 -26.89 12.24
C SER A 380 9.58 -25.84 11.58
N ILE A 381 9.95 -24.78 12.30
CA ILE A 381 10.81 -23.71 11.75
C ILE A 381 12.18 -24.25 11.29
N ASN A 382 12.75 -25.23 11.99
CA ASN A 382 14.01 -25.85 11.61
C ASN A 382 13.85 -26.67 10.32
N GLU A 383 12.74 -27.42 10.18
CA GLU A 383 12.43 -28.18 8.98
C GLU A 383 12.18 -27.27 7.77
N LEU A 384 11.70 -26.04 7.94
CA LEU A 384 11.55 -25.09 6.82
C LEU A 384 12.89 -24.76 6.16
N VAL A 385 13.96 -24.62 6.97
CA VAL A 385 15.31 -24.35 6.46
C VAL A 385 15.86 -25.54 5.69
N GLU A 386 15.61 -26.75 6.19
CA GLU A 386 16.05 -28.00 5.54
C GLU A 386 15.23 -28.32 4.29
N ASN A 387 13.94 -28.01 4.30
CA ASN A 387 12.98 -28.29 3.23
C ASN A 387 12.72 -27.10 2.30
N ILE A 388 13.74 -26.30 1.98
CA ILE A 388 13.61 -25.21 0.98
C ILE A 388 13.10 -25.72 -0.37
N SER A 389 13.32 -27.00 -0.67
CA SER A 389 12.74 -27.67 -1.84
C SER A 389 11.21 -27.58 -1.92
N LEU A 390 10.49 -27.46 -0.78
CA LEU A 390 9.04 -27.22 -0.78
C LEU A 390 8.67 -25.86 -1.36
N PHE A 391 9.44 -24.81 -1.03
CA PHE A 391 9.23 -23.47 -1.60
C PHE A 391 9.49 -23.49 -3.11
N VAL A 392 10.55 -24.18 -3.55
CA VAL A 392 10.86 -24.38 -4.98
C VAL A 392 9.71 -25.11 -5.68
N HIS A 393 9.25 -26.21 -5.09
CA HIS A 393 8.15 -27.00 -5.66
C HIS A 393 6.87 -26.18 -5.79
N ILE A 394 6.50 -25.40 -4.77
CA ILE A 394 5.34 -24.49 -4.81
C ILE A 394 5.53 -23.45 -5.92
N ALA A 395 6.73 -22.85 -6.01
CA ALA A 395 7.03 -21.88 -7.05
C ALA A 395 6.92 -22.49 -8.46
N GLN A 396 7.38 -23.71 -8.69
CA GLN A 396 7.28 -24.40 -9.99
C GLN A 396 5.84 -24.79 -10.37
N ILE A 397 4.97 -25.08 -9.38
CA ILE A 397 3.54 -25.30 -9.66
C ILE A 397 2.89 -24.03 -10.20
N ILE A 398 3.24 -22.87 -9.62
CA ILE A 398 2.65 -21.57 -9.96
C ILE A 398 3.32 -20.98 -11.20
N TYR A 399 4.64 -21.09 -11.29
CA TYR A 399 5.50 -20.53 -12.33
C TYR A 399 6.32 -21.65 -13.01
N PRO A 400 5.72 -22.50 -13.86
CA PRO A 400 6.36 -23.71 -14.38
C PRO A 400 7.59 -23.45 -15.26
N ASN A 401 7.72 -22.23 -15.78
CA ASN A 401 8.81 -21.85 -16.68
C ASN A 401 10.02 -21.22 -15.94
N GLN A 402 9.96 -21.13 -14.60
CA GLN A 402 11.07 -20.65 -13.78
C GLN A 402 11.99 -21.80 -13.41
N SER A 403 13.25 -21.74 -13.84
CA SER A 403 14.27 -22.72 -13.43
C SER A 403 14.74 -22.49 -11.99
N VAL A 404 15.39 -23.47 -11.40
CA VAL A 404 15.98 -23.33 -10.05
C VAL A 404 17.12 -22.30 -10.07
N GLU A 405 17.85 -22.21 -11.19
CA GLU A 405 18.90 -21.22 -11.39
C GLU A 405 18.35 -19.80 -11.38
N ASP A 406 17.20 -19.56 -12.05
CA ASP A 406 16.53 -18.24 -12.05
C ASP A 406 16.07 -17.80 -10.66
N MET A 407 15.77 -18.74 -9.79
CA MET A 407 15.33 -18.51 -8.41
C MET A 407 16.50 -18.44 -7.40
N SER A 408 17.71 -18.77 -7.79
CA SER A 408 18.86 -19.00 -6.88
C SER A 408 19.15 -17.83 -5.93
N GLU A 409 19.14 -16.59 -6.43
CA GLU A 409 19.37 -15.41 -5.61
C GLU A 409 18.23 -15.19 -4.60
N THR A 410 16.97 -15.35 -5.01
CA THR A 410 15.80 -15.23 -4.13
C THR A 410 15.76 -16.35 -3.08
N LEU A 411 16.17 -17.57 -3.45
CA LEU A 411 16.31 -18.68 -2.51
C LEU A 411 17.39 -18.43 -1.46
N ASN A 412 18.51 -17.81 -1.82
CA ASN A 412 19.54 -17.44 -0.85
C ASN A 412 19.00 -16.38 0.14
N ARG A 413 18.25 -15.38 -0.36
CA ARG A 413 17.58 -14.39 0.50
C ARG A 413 16.53 -15.03 1.43
N LEU A 414 15.79 -16.03 0.93
CA LEU A 414 14.85 -16.81 1.73
C LEU A 414 15.58 -17.57 2.85
N LYS A 415 16.70 -18.25 2.53
CA LYS A 415 17.53 -18.93 3.52
C LYS A 415 18.01 -17.98 4.61
N ASP A 416 18.56 -16.83 4.20
CA ASP A 416 19.03 -15.79 5.15
C ASP A 416 17.91 -15.40 6.13
N VAL A 417 16.68 -15.23 5.62
CA VAL A 417 15.53 -14.90 6.45
C VAL A 417 15.17 -16.03 7.41
N LEU A 418 15.08 -17.26 6.95
CA LEU A 418 14.66 -18.41 7.78
C LEU A 418 15.70 -18.80 8.83
N MET A 419 16.99 -18.58 8.56
CA MET A 419 18.10 -18.87 9.48
C MET A 419 18.28 -17.79 10.57
N ASP A 420 17.78 -16.59 10.37
CA ASP A 420 17.92 -15.48 11.31
C ASP A 420 16.57 -15.17 11.98
N LYS A 421 16.48 -15.50 13.29
CA LYS A 421 15.29 -15.27 14.10
C LYS A 421 14.77 -13.83 14.00
N HIS A 422 15.65 -12.84 14.04
CA HIS A 422 15.26 -11.44 13.95
C HIS A 422 14.67 -11.08 12.58
N GLN A 423 15.05 -11.79 11.51
CA GLN A 423 14.49 -11.57 10.19
C GLN A 423 13.13 -12.27 10.02
N TYR A 424 12.99 -13.54 10.40
CA TYR A 424 11.70 -14.22 10.23
C TYR A 424 10.61 -13.69 11.19
N GLU A 425 10.98 -13.21 12.38
CA GLU A 425 10.03 -12.54 13.27
C GLU A 425 9.32 -11.35 12.63
N ASN A 426 9.90 -10.69 11.60
CA ASN A 426 9.21 -9.62 10.85
C ASN A 426 7.95 -10.11 10.13
N TYR A 427 7.84 -11.40 9.86
CA TYR A 427 6.70 -12.00 9.16
C TYR A 427 5.61 -12.52 10.11
N MET A 428 5.91 -12.65 11.40
CA MET A 428 4.92 -13.03 12.41
C MET A 428 3.89 -11.90 12.61
N PRO A 429 2.62 -12.20 12.92
CA PRO A 429 1.70 -11.19 13.42
C PRO A 429 2.19 -10.62 14.77
N PRO A 430 1.85 -9.38 15.14
CA PRO A 430 2.18 -8.84 16.45
C PRO A 430 1.41 -9.61 17.53
N LYS A 431 2.07 -9.92 18.64
CA LYS A 431 1.43 -10.51 19.80
C LYS A 431 0.57 -9.45 20.51
N GLU A 432 -0.39 -9.88 21.33
CA GLU A 432 -1.31 -8.97 22.04
C GLU A 432 -0.61 -7.98 22.98
N ASP A 433 0.54 -8.36 23.51
CA ASP A 433 1.36 -7.55 24.42
C ASP A 433 2.43 -6.70 23.72
N GLU A 434 2.61 -6.83 22.41
CA GLU A 434 3.62 -6.11 21.64
C GLU A 434 3.10 -4.77 21.10
N ILE A 435 3.86 -3.69 21.30
CA ILE A 435 3.65 -2.42 20.60
C ILE A 435 4.35 -2.43 19.24
N SER A 436 3.69 -1.91 18.22
CA SER A 436 4.28 -1.83 16.87
C SER A 436 5.19 -0.61 16.72
N ILE A 437 6.38 -0.78 16.13
CA ILE A 437 7.30 0.33 15.79
C ILE A 437 7.59 0.29 14.31
N MET A 438 7.32 1.40 13.59
CA MET A 438 7.53 1.48 12.16
C MET A 438 7.68 2.91 11.66
N THR A 439 8.09 3.07 10.41
CA THR A 439 8.00 4.37 9.75
C THR A 439 6.57 4.70 9.35
N ILE A 440 6.24 6.01 9.27
CA ILE A 440 4.91 6.47 8.86
C ILE A 440 4.52 5.91 7.48
N HIS A 441 5.46 5.81 6.53
CA HIS A 441 5.18 5.22 5.22
C HIS A 441 4.67 3.77 5.29
N LYS A 442 5.22 2.98 6.22
CA LYS A 442 4.79 1.58 6.42
C LYS A 442 3.44 1.47 7.12
N SER A 443 3.01 2.50 7.83
CA SER A 443 1.70 2.52 8.49
C SER A 443 0.54 2.81 7.53
N LYS A 444 0.81 3.19 6.26
CA LYS A 444 -0.26 3.40 5.27
C LYS A 444 -1.07 2.12 5.08
N GLY A 445 -2.39 2.23 5.20
CA GLY A 445 -3.30 1.08 5.19
C GLY A 445 -3.52 0.39 6.54
N LEU A 446 -2.67 0.65 7.55
CA LEU A 446 -2.84 0.12 8.90
C LEU A 446 -3.66 1.05 9.79
N GLU A 447 -4.17 0.52 10.92
CA GLU A 447 -4.97 1.25 11.89
C GLU A 447 -4.61 0.81 13.31
N PHE A 448 -4.54 1.76 14.23
CA PHE A 448 -4.19 1.51 15.62
C PHE A 448 -5.14 2.25 16.57
N ASN A 449 -5.34 1.74 17.77
CA ASN A 449 -6.11 2.46 18.78
C ASN A 449 -5.39 3.73 19.22
N VAL A 450 -4.10 3.61 19.50
CA VAL A 450 -3.27 4.72 19.98
C VAL A 450 -1.99 4.83 19.17
N ILE A 451 -1.62 6.05 18.80
CA ILE A 451 -0.40 6.33 18.07
C ILE A 451 0.48 7.29 18.88
N PHE A 452 1.77 6.98 18.94
CA PHE A 452 2.83 7.88 19.34
C PHE A 452 3.61 8.28 18.08
N GLN A 453 3.46 9.53 17.64
CA GLN A 453 4.21 10.04 16.50
C GLN A 453 5.50 10.71 16.98
N MET A 454 6.63 10.19 16.47
CA MET A 454 7.97 10.69 16.74
C MET A 454 8.42 11.72 15.69
N ASP A 455 9.62 12.24 15.90
CA ASP A 455 10.36 13.08 14.92
C ASP A 455 9.70 14.43 14.60
N MET A 456 8.82 14.94 15.48
CA MET A 456 8.12 16.21 15.30
C MET A 456 9.05 17.42 15.55
N TYR A 457 10.15 17.47 14.78
CA TYR A 457 11.18 18.50 14.89
C TYR A 457 11.38 19.28 13.59
N ASP A 458 11.73 20.55 13.70
CA ASP A 458 12.17 21.37 12.57
C ASP A 458 13.38 20.71 11.88
N TYR A 459 13.53 20.85 10.57
CA TYR A 459 14.53 20.20 9.69
C TYR A 459 14.37 18.69 9.48
N ILE A 460 13.56 18.00 10.30
CA ILE A 460 13.25 16.59 10.13
C ILE A 460 11.84 16.40 9.59
N PHE A 461 10.88 17.13 10.17
CA PHE A 461 9.48 16.99 9.82
C PHE A 461 8.76 18.34 10.01
N PRO A 462 8.69 19.15 8.96
CA PRO A 462 9.09 18.91 7.57
C PRO A 462 10.60 18.90 7.37
N LYS A 463 11.02 18.06 6.41
CA LYS A 463 12.42 17.89 6.03
C LYS A 463 12.94 19.17 5.34
N GLU A 464 14.15 19.55 5.69
CA GLU A 464 14.88 20.63 5.01
C GLU A 464 16.21 20.10 4.48
N ILE A 465 16.53 20.45 3.25
CA ILE A 465 17.79 20.09 2.62
C ILE A 465 18.81 21.22 2.91
N TRP A 466 19.94 20.85 3.52
CA TRP A 466 21.02 21.79 3.81
C TRP A 466 21.40 22.61 2.57
N GLN A 467 21.46 23.94 2.71
CA GLN A 467 21.74 24.93 1.65
C GLN A 467 20.65 25.08 0.56
N GLN A 468 19.65 24.21 0.45
CA GLN A 468 18.59 24.33 -0.55
C GLN A 468 17.26 24.82 0.05
N GLY A 469 17.13 24.79 1.39
CA GLY A 469 15.90 25.16 2.06
C GLY A 469 14.79 24.10 1.89
N ARG A 470 13.54 24.54 2.03
CA ARG A 470 12.34 23.72 1.81
C ARG A 470 11.67 24.11 0.52
N SER A 471 11.43 23.13 -0.37
CA SER A 471 10.54 23.38 -1.49
C SER A 471 9.07 23.28 -1.05
N PRO A 472 8.13 23.96 -1.74
CA PRO A 472 6.70 23.81 -1.49
C PRO A 472 6.23 22.35 -1.57
N GLU A 473 6.76 21.57 -2.52
CA GLU A 473 6.44 20.17 -2.71
C GLU A 473 6.91 19.29 -1.54
N SER A 474 8.11 19.57 -1.00
CA SER A 474 8.65 18.87 0.18
C SER A 474 7.82 19.17 1.43
N TRP A 475 7.36 20.42 1.57
CA TRP A 475 6.47 20.82 2.64
C TRP A 475 5.13 20.09 2.58
N GLU A 476 4.50 20.10 1.41
CA GLU A 476 3.21 19.44 1.20
C GLU A 476 3.30 17.93 1.40
N GLN A 477 4.37 17.31 0.90
CA GLN A 477 4.60 15.87 1.07
C GLN A 477 4.74 15.48 2.56
N ASP A 478 5.49 16.25 3.34
CA ASP A 478 5.64 15.98 4.76
C ASP A 478 4.36 16.33 5.54
N LEU A 479 3.59 17.33 5.11
CA LEU A 479 2.28 17.63 5.70
C LEU A 479 1.30 16.47 5.47
N ASN A 480 1.26 15.92 4.26
CA ASN A 480 0.48 14.74 3.92
C ASN A 480 0.93 13.53 4.77
N LEU A 481 2.24 13.36 4.96
CA LEU A 481 2.76 12.28 5.78
C LEU A 481 2.35 12.44 7.25
N HIS A 482 2.33 13.68 7.79
CA HIS A 482 1.81 13.98 9.12
C HIS A 482 0.31 13.64 9.23
N TYR A 483 -0.47 14.06 8.25
CA TYR A 483 -1.89 13.73 8.14
C TYR A 483 -2.14 12.22 8.14
N VAL A 484 -1.37 11.47 7.35
CA VAL A 484 -1.43 10.00 7.32
C VAL A 484 -1.17 9.42 8.70
N ALA A 485 -0.10 9.87 9.40
CA ALA A 485 0.22 9.38 10.73
C ALA A 485 -0.93 9.57 11.72
N ILE A 486 -1.46 10.78 11.81
CA ILE A 486 -2.56 11.11 12.74
C ILE A 486 -3.80 10.26 12.44
N THR A 487 -4.17 10.13 11.17
CA THR A 487 -5.37 9.41 10.75
C THR A 487 -5.25 7.89 10.84
N ARG A 488 -4.11 7.36 11.31
CA ARG A 488 -3.98 5.94 11.73
C ARG A 488 -4.56 5.69 13.12
N ALA A 489 -4.72 6.73 13.96
CA ALA A 489 -5.24 6.61 15.31
C ALA A 489 -6.77 6.53 15.31
N LYS A 490 -7.33 5.56 16.05
CA LYS A 490 -8.77 5.45 16.30
C LYS A 490 -9.20 6.23 17.54
N VAL A 491 -8.42 6.13 18.62
CA VAL A 491 -8.81 6.56 19.97
C VAL A 491 -8.01 7.78 20.44
N ALA A 492 -6.67 7.76 20.30
CA ALA A 492 -5.82 8.86 20.74
C ALA A 492 -4.52 8.94 19.92
N CYS A 493 -3.98 10.15 19.78
CA CYS A 493 -2.72 10.44 19.10
C CYS A 493 -1.82 11.30 19.98
N TYR A 494 -0.60 10.85 20.25
CA TYR A 494 0.42 11.53 21.05
C TYR A 494 1.56 11.98 20.13
N LEU A 495 1.75 13.28 19.97
CA LEU A 495 2.82 13.89 19.19
C LEU A 495 4.01 14.15 20.11
N MET A 496 5.03 13.30 20.03
CA MET A 496 6.13 13.25 20.96
C MET A 496 7.24 14.25 20.60
N GLU A 497 7.68 15.02 21.57
CA GLU A 497 8.71 16.06 21.42
C GLU A 497 9.70 16.00 22.58
N GLY A 498 10.99 15.80 22.29
CA GLY A 498 12.08 15.90 23.26
C GLY A 498 12.70 17.28 23.28
N SER A 499 13.36 17.66 24.36
CA SER A 499 14.20 18.87 24.43
C SER A 499 15.52 18.69 23.66
N GLN A 500 15.92 17.45 23.41
CA GLN A 500 17.11 17.05 22.67
C GLN A 500 16.77 15.91 21.69
N ARG A 501 17.63 15.70 20.68
CA ARG A 501 17.49 14.62 19.70
C ARG A 501 18.84 14.16 19.16
N TYR A 502 18.91 12.94 18.67
CA TYR A 502 20.06 12.47 17.91
C TYR A 502 19.97 12.91 16.44
N ASN A 503 21.09 13.36 15.87
CA ASN A 503 21.18 13.57 14.42
C ASN A 503 21.54 12.26 13.68
N GLY A 504 21.58 12.29 12.34
CA GLY A 504 21.91 11.12 11.51
C GLY A 504 23.32 10.54 11.74
N LYS A 505 24.20 11.25 12.48
CA LYS A 505 25.53 10.77 12.89
C LYS A 505 25.55 10.27 14.35
N GLY A 506 24.41 10.15 15.00
CA GLY A 506 24.33 9.72 16.41
C GLY A 506 24.77 10.78 17.41
N ILE A 507 24.92 12.04 17.01
CA ILE A 507 25.32 13.14 17.89
C ILE A 507 24.09 13.79 18.49
N LEU A 508 24.09 14.02 19.80
CA LEU A 508 23.02 14.71 20.52
C LEU A 508 23.00 16.21 20.17
N LYS A 509 21.84 16.74 19.86
CA LYS A 509 21.58 18.13 19.52
C LYS A 509 20.35 18.65 20.27
N SER A 510 20.31 19.95 20.50
CA SER A 510 19.08 20.62 20.95
C SER A 510 17.98 20.41 19.90
N ALA A 511 16.78 20.15 20.34
CA ALA A 511 15.63 19.96 19.49
C ALA A 511 14.85 21.26 19.32
N LYS A 512 14.42 21.54 18.09
CA LYS A 512 13.50 22.63 17.76
C LYS A 512 12.18 22.02 17.30
N PRO A 513 11.03 22.44 17.87
CA PRO A 513 9.72 21.89 17.51
C PRO A 513 9.41 22.03 16.02
N SER A 514 8.62 21.09 15.49
CA SER A 514 8.11 21.17 14.13
C SER A 514 7.22 22.39 13.92
N PRO A 515 7.38 23.14 12.81
CA PRO A 515 6.50 24.26 12.47
C PRO A 515 5.06 23.83 12.21
N PHE A 516 4.78 22.54 12.00
CA PHE A 516 3.42 22.03 11.86
C PHE A 516 2.57 22.26 13.13
N TYR A 517 3.19 22.41 14.29
CA TYR A 517 2.49 22.74 15.51
C TYR A 517 1.85 24.14 15.51
N ASP A 518 2.37 25.05 14.70
CA ASP A 518 1.97 26.47 14.70
C ASP A 518 1.08 26.83 13.49
N LEU A 519 0.64 25.82 12.71
CA LEU A 519 -0.32 26.04 11.64
C LEU A 519 -1.65 26.61 12.18
N PRO A 520 -2.32 27.48 11.41
CA PRO A 520 -3.57 28.11 11.83
C PRO A 520 -4.65 27.11 12.26
N GLY A 521 -5.23 27.30 13.44
CA GLY A 521 -6.29 26.43 13.96
C GLY A 521 -5.84 25.15 14.66
N VAL A 522 -4.62 24.67 14.42
CA VAL A 522 -4.09 23.40 14.96
C VAL A 522 -3.98 23.42 16.48
N LYS A 523 -3.46 24.50 17.06
CA LYS A 523 -3.26 24.65 18.51
C LYS A 523 -4.56 24.50 19.31
N LYS A 524 -5.67 24.99 18.77
CA LYS A 524 -6.98 24.95 19.46
C LYS A 524 -7.56 23.54 19.56
N ARG A 525 -7.10 22.59 18.73
CA ARG A 525 -7.65 21.23 18.60
C ARG A 525 -6.77 20.15 19.23
N ARG A 526 -5.74 20.53 20.00
CA ARG A 526 -4.91 19.61 20.77
C ARG A 526 -4.78 20.03 22.22
N CYS A 527 -4.27 19.11 23.06
CA CYS A 527 -3.80 19.41 24.41
C CYS A 527 -2.28 19.42 24.42
N ASP A 528 -1.67 20.42 25.07
CA ASP A 528 -0.23 20.43 25.32
C ASP A 528 0.01 19.88 26.74
N VAL A 529 0.81 18.81 26.86
CA VAL A 529 1.11 18.11 28.11
C VAL A 529 2.61 17.91 28.28
N LYS A 530 3.06 17.75 29.52
CA LYS A 530 4.46 17.43 29.86
C LYS A 530 4.49 16.09 30.60
N TRP A 531 5.39 15.19 30.14
CA TRP A 531 5.63 13.88 30.78
C TRP A 531 6.96 13.81 31.51
#